data_91c4ad796d5ae6ef7747d4a30a542ea2
#
_entry.id   91c4ad796d5ae6ef7747d4a30a542ea2
#
_cell.length_a   1.000
_cell.length_b   1.000
_cell.length_c   1.000
_cell.angle_alpha   90.00
_cell.angle_beta   90.00
_cell.angle_gamma   90.00
#
_symmetry.space_group_name_H-M   'P 1'
#
loop_
_entity.id
_entity.type
_entity.pdbx_description
1 polymer ?
#
loop_
_entity_poly.entity_id
_entity_poly.type
_entity_poly.pdbx_seq_one_letter_code
_entity_poly.pdbx_strand_id
1 'polypeptide(L)'
;MNKLTIIGNGYSANFIAKEALKKGIKVSIITRNIIKPKKNIHYFSFSDEVTISKKIQKEHLISTVPTNKDGTDPVVKKYKEAISLNNKKIIYISATSVYGAGIVNETTKPNPQNIRGKIRLQAETEWINTNSETSIFRVSGIYGPSRHSMIRYINDSNEVIVKDGHFSNRIHVEDLSAISIQYITEHYNHRYLNISDEDKIGNYDAIKYVTEQLNLVPPKIVHYNSQKVSDTLRSFYEVDRVVRSGIIGNQFKYKFKNPDYKKSLLKLTKNLIKR
;
A
#
# COMPACT_ATOMS: atom_id res chain seq x y z
N MET A 1 -15.02 -21.67 -7.45
CA MET A 1 -13.62 -21.26 -7.48
C MET A 1 -13.56 -19.75 -7.50
N ASN A 2 -12.93 -19.13 -6.52
CA ASN A 2 -12.86 -17.67 -6.41
C ASN A 2 -12.05 -17.09 -7.58
N LYS A 3 -12.54 -15.97 -8.12
CA LYS A 3 -11.87 -15.17 -9.15
C LYS A 3 -11.59 -13.77 -8.62
N LEU A 4 -10.42 -13.24 -8.91
CA LEU A 4 -9.98 -11.93 -8.51
C LEU A 4 -9.55 -11.11 -9.71
N THR A 5 -10.16 -9.95 -9.87
CA THR A 5 -9.73 -8.91 -10.79
C THR A 5 -8.95 -7.85 -10.02
N ILE A 6 -7.71 -7.60 -10.44
CA ILE A 6 -6.86 -6.54 -9.91
C ILE A 6 -6.71 -5.46 -10.97
N ILE A 7 -7.13 -4.23 -10.66
CA ILE A 7 -6.90 -3.09 -11.53
C ILE A 7 -5.63 -2.38 -11.09
N GLY A 8 -4.67 -2.30 -12.02
CA GLY A 8 -3.31 -1.86 -11.79
C GLY A 8 -2.31 -3.03 -11.86
N ASN A 9 -1.11 -2.74 -12.37
CA ASN A 9 -0.01 -3.72 -12.51
C ASN A 9 1.27 -3.20 -11.85
N GLY A 10 1.11 -2.43 -10.78
CA GLY A 10 2.21 -1.88 -10.00
C GLY A 10 2.79 -2.89 -9.00
N TYR A 11 3.66 -2.36 -8.15
CA TYR A 11 4.39 -3.13 -7.15
C TYR A 11 3.46 -3.99 -6.28
N SER A 12 2.49 -3.38 -5.60
CA SER A 12 1.56 -4.08 -4.70
C SER A 12 0.66 -5.08 -5.45
N ALA A 13 0.15 -4.71 -6.62
CA ALA A 13 -0.69 -5.59 -7.45
C ALA A 13 -0.01 -6.92 -7.76
N ASN A 14 1.28 -6.89 -8.07
CA ASN A 14 2.06 -8.08 -8.39
C ASN A 14 2.24 -9.02 -7.18
N PHE A 15 2.41 -8.49 -5.98
CA PHE A 15 2.49 -9.29 -4.76
C PHE A 15 1.12 -9.85 -4.36
N ILE A 16 0.07 -9.06 -4.47
CA ILE A 16 -1.31 -9.52 -4.22
C ILE A 16 -1.69 -10.64 -5.19
N ALA A 17 -1.38 -10.48 -6.48
CA ALA A 17 -1.61 -11.52 -7.49
C ALA A 17 -0.87 -12.82 -7.15
N LYS A 18 0.41 -12.72 -6.76
CA LYS A 18 1.21 -13.89 -6.36
C LYS A 18 0.61 -14.60 -5.13
N GLU A 19 0.14 -13.85 -4.14
CA GLU A 19 -0.48 -14.44 -2.95
C GLU A 19 -1.84 -15.08 -3.27
N ALA A 20 -2.65 -14.46 -4.14
CA ALA A 20 -3.90 -15.04 -4.63
C ALA A 20 -3.70 -16.37 -5.36
N LEU A 21 -2.69 -16.45 -6.23
CA LEU A 21 -2.34 -17.69 -6.94
C LEU A 21 -1.94 -18.82 -5.96
N LYS A 22 -1.21 -18.52 -4.89
CA LYS A 22 -0.86 -19.52 -3.86
C LYS A 22 -2.10 -20.10 -3.16
N LYS A 23 -3.18 -19.33 -3.10
CA LYS A 23 -4.48 -19.76 -2.53
C LYS A 23 -5.42 -20.36 -3.59
N GLY A 24 -4.94 -20.66 -4.80
CA GLY A 24 -5.73 -21.24 -5.87
C GLY A 24 -6.77 -20.32 -6.50
N ILE A 25 -6.67 -19.00 -6.27
CA ILE A 25 -7.56 -18.01 -6.85
C ILE A 25 -7.15 -17.72 -8.28
N LYS A 26 -8.08 -17.71 -9.23
CA LYS A 26 -7.83 -17.28 -10.60
C LYS A 26 -7.68 -15.76 -10.66
N VAL A 27 -6.57 -15.26 -11.21
CA VAL A 27 -6.25 -13.84 -11.20
C VAL A 27 -6.30 -13.24 -12.60
N SER A 28 -6.99 -12.12 -12.71
CA SER A 28 -6.97 -11.21 -13.86
C SER A 28 -6.31 -9.89 -13.45
N ILE A 29 -5.35 -9.41 -14.23
CA ILE A 29 -4.75 -8.07 -14.05
C ILE A 29 -5.18 -7.18 -15.21
N ILE A 30 -5.72 -6.01 -14.86
CA ILE A 30 -6.11 -4.97 -15.81
C ILE A 30 -5.05 -3.87 -15.80
N THR A 31 -4.48 -3.58 -16.98
CA THR A 31 -3.37 -2.64 -17.12
C THR A 31 -3.50 -1.78 -18.37
N ARG A 32 -2.95 -0.57 -18.34
CA ARG A 32 -2.85 0.31 -19.52
C ARG A 32 -1.75 -0.14 -20.50
N ASN A 33 -0.70 -0.76 -19.97
CA ASN A 33 0.46 -1.19 -20.75
C ASN A 33 0.49 -2.72 -20.80
N ILE A 34 0.55 -3.28 -21.99
CA ILE A 34 0.73 -4.72 -22.19
C ILE A 34 2.16 -5.08 -21.77
N ILE A 35 2.27 -5.92 -20.76
CA ILE A 35 3.53 -6.43 -20.23
C ILE A 35 3.63 -7.90 -20.58
N LYS A 36 4.85 -8.44 -20.65
CA LYS A 36 5.07 -9.88 -20.82
C LYS A 36 4.19 -10.66 -19.81
N PRO A 37 3.30 -11.54 -20.31
CA PRO A 37 2.37 -12.26 -19.44
C PRO A 37 3.14 -13.17 -18.49
N LYS A 38 2.76 -13.14 -17.21
CA LYS A 38 3.27 -14.08 -16.20
C LYS A 38 2.40 -15.34 -16.22
N LYS A 39 3.02 -16.48 -15.97
CA LYS A 39 2.32 -17.77 -15.87
C LYS A 39 1.16 -17.68 -14.87
N ASN A 40 0.01 -18.22 -15.25
CA ASN A 40 -1.22 -18.29 -14.44
C ASN A 40 -1.89 -16.94 -14.12
N ILE A 41 -1.52 -15.85 -14.80
CA ILE A 41 -2.19 -14.55 -14.70
C ILE A 41 -2.73 -14.17 -16.09
N HIS A 42 -4.01 -13.78 -16.13
CA HIS A 42 -4.63 -13.26 -17.35
C HIS A 42 -4.54 -11.73 -17.38
N TYR A 43 -4.02 -11.16 -18.45
CA TYR A 43 -3.88 -9.71 -18.61
C TYR A 43 -4.89 -9.17 -19.59
N PHE A 44 -5.49 -8.02 -19.24
CA PHE A 44 -6.47 -7.32 -20.06
C PHE A 44 -6.09 -5.85 -20.19
N SER A 45 -6.37 -5.26 -21.37
CA SER A 45 -6.17 -3.83 -21.56
C SER A 45 -7.23 -3.04 -20.81
N PHE A 46 -6.83 -1.99 -20.11
CA PHE A 46 -7.75 -1.07 -19.43
C PHE A 46 -8.77 -0.40 -20.37
N SER A 47 -8.55 -0.45 -21.70
CA SER A 47 -9.47 0.07 -22.71
C SER A 47 -10.55 -0.93 -23.17
N ASP A 48 -10.42 -2.21 -22.83
CA ASP A 48 -11.44 -3.23 -23.17
C ASP A 48 -12.63 -3.18 -22.19
N GLU A 49 -13.51 -2.20 -22.41
CA GLU A 49 -14.63 -1.91 -21.50
C GLU A 49 -15.60 -3.08 -21.35
N VAL A 50 -15.90 -3.79 -22.40
CA VAL A 50 -16.89 -4.88 -22.40
C VAL A 50 -16.41 -6.05 -21.54
N THR A 51 -15.21 -6.52 -21.77
CA THR A 51 -14.63 -7.64 -21.01
C THR A 51 -14.42 -7.26 -19.55
N ILE A 52 -13.90 -6.05 -19.29
CA ILE A 52 -13.58 -5.59 -17.94
C ILE A 52 -14.86 -5.35 -17.13
N SER A 53 -15.88 -4.73 -17.69
CA SER A 53 -17.16 -4.52 -16.99
C SER A 53 -17.77 -5.85 -16.54
N LYS A 54 -17.77 -6.87 -17.39
CA LYS A 54 -18.23 -8.22 -17.03
C LYS A 54 -17.42 -8.85 -15.91
N LYS A 55 -16.10 -8.64 -15.89
CA LYS A 55 -15.23 -9.13 -14.81
C LYS A 55 -15.49 -8.40 -13.50
N ILE A 56 -15.54 -7.07 -13.53
CA ILE A 56 -15.82 -6.25 -12.36
C ILE A 56 -17.12 -6.68 -11.70
N GLN A 57 -18.20 -6.89 -12.46
CA GLN A 57 -19.50 -7.27 -11.91
C GLN A 57 -19.52 -8.65 -11.24
N LYS A 58 -18.68 -9.60 -11.67
CA LYS A 58 -18.78 -11.03 -11.29
C LYS A 58 -17.66 -11.55 -10.41
N GLU A 59 -16.57 -10.81 -10.29
CA GLU A 59 -15.36 -11.24 -9.59
C GLU A 59 -15.08 -10.33 -8.40
N HIS A 60 -14.32 -10.81 -7.42
CA HIS A 60 -13.74 -9.94 -6.40
C HIS A 60 -12.85 -8.88 -7.07
N LEU A 61 -12.84 -7.68 -6.54
CA LEU A 61 -12.13 -6.55 -7.13
C LEU A 61 -11.13 -5.93 -6.15
N ILE A 62 -9.91 -5.71 -6.61
CA ILE A 62 -8.93 -4.87 -5.90
C ILE A 62 -8.44 -3.79 -6.85
N SER A 63 -8.63 -2.51 -6.48
CA SER A 63 -8.02 -1.39 -7.18
C SER A 63 -6.75 -0.94 -6.47
N THR A 64 -5.62 -0.94 -7.21
CA THR A 64 -4.33 -0.41 -6.76
C THR A 64 -3.90 0.82 -7.56
N VAL A 65 -4.81 1.38 -8.35
CA VAL A 65 -4.54 2.52 -9.22
C VAL A 65 -4.51 3.81 -8.40
N PRO A 66 -3.49 4.66 -8.58
CA PRO A 66 -3.51 5.98 -7.96
C PRO A 66 -4.57 6.89 -8.61
N THR A 67 -5.09 7.82 -7.82
CA THR A 67 -5.94 8.91 -8.32
C THR A 67 -5.19 9.81 -9.31
N ASN A 68 -5.92 10.46 -10.19
CA ASN A 68 -5.40 11.53 -11.02
C ASN A 68 -5.01 12.76 -10.18
N LYS A 69 -4.27 13.69 -10.76
CA LYS A 69 -3.86 14.95 -10.08
C LYS A 69 -5.04 15.86 -9.73
N ASP A 70 -6.13 15.76 -10.48
CA ASP A 70 -7.38 16.48 -10.26
C ASP A 70 -8.27 15.86 -9.17
N GLY A 71 -7.84 14.75 -8.58
CA GLY A 71 -8.57 14.04 -7.52
C GLY A 71 -9.54 12.99 -8.01
N THR A 72 -9.78 12.87 -9.32
CA THR A 72 -10.67 11.84 -9.86
C THR A 72 -10.02 10.46 -9.81
N ASP A 73 -10.79 9.43 -9.48
CA ASP A 73 -10.32 8.05 -9.61
C ASP A 73 -10.58 7.54 -11.04
N PRO A 74 -9.53 7.17 -11.80
CA PRO A 74 -9.70 6.78 -13.20
C PRO A 74 -10.48 5.47 -13.38
N VAL A 75 -10.53 4.62 -12.36
CA VAL A 75 -11.28 3.35 -12.39
C VAL A 75 -12.75 3.63 -12.18
N VAL A 76 -13.10 4.42 -11.15
CA VAL A 76 -14.49 4.82 -10.91
C VAL A 76 -15.02 5.62 -12.09
N LYS A 77 -14.24 6.60 -12.59
CA LYS A 77 -14.65 7.40 -13.75
C LYS A 77 -15.03 6.54 -14.96
N LYS A 78 -14.30 5.45 -15.20
CA LYS A 78 -14.50 4.61 -16.39
C LYS A 78 -15.51 3.48 -16.19
N TYR A 79 -15.52 2.87 -14.99
CA TYR A 79 -16.25 1.62 -14.73
C TYR A 79 -17.32 1.76 -13.65
N LYS A 80 -17.83 2.97 -13.41
CA LYS A 80 -18.79 3.29 -12.34
C LYS A 80 -19.98 2.31 -12.31
N GLU A 81 -20.63 2.10 -13.47
CA GLU A 81 -21.78 1.21 -13.58
C GLU A 81 -21.41 -0.24 -13.24
N ALA A 82 -20.30 -0.75 -13.76
CA ALA A 82 -19.88 -2.11 -13.47
C ALA A 82 -19.54 -2.31 -11.99
N ILE A 83 -18.95 -1.30 -11.33
CA ILE A 83 -18.63 -1.31 -9.90
C ILE A 83 -19.91 -1.28 -9.07
N SER A 84 -20.90 -0.46 -9.43
CA SER A 84 -22.17 -0.36 -8.69
C SER A 84 -22.96 -1.66 -8.70
N LEU A 85 -22.84 -2.46 -9.76
CA LEU A 85 -23.50 -3.76 -9.93
C LEU A 85 -22.67 -4.94 -9.34
N ASN A 86 -21.49 -4.70 -8.80
CA ASN A 86 -20.69 -5.75 -8.20
C ASN A 86 -21.27 -6.18 -6.85
N ASN A 87 -21.52 -7.48 -6.69
CA ASN A 87 -22.00 -8.11 -5.46
C ASN A 87 -20.93 -8.97 -4.76
N LYS A 88 -19.67 -8.81 -5.14
CA LYS A 88 -18.50 -9.46 -4.52
C LYS A 88 -17.75 -8.45 -3.67
N LYS A 89 -16.70 -8.89 -3.01
CA LYS A 89 -15.85 -7.99 -2.22
C LYS A 89 -15.06 -7.06 -3.12
N ILE A 90 -15.10 -5.78 -2.78
CA ILE A 90 -14.32 -4.72 -3.43
C ILE A 90 -13.35 -4.14 -2.41
N ILE A 91 -12.07 -4.06 -2.75
CA ILE A 91 -11.03 -3.40 -1.97
C ILE A 91 -10.47 -2.24 -2.78
N TYR A 92 -10.53 -1.04 -2.22
CA TYR A 92 -9.78 0.10 -2.72
C TYR A 92 -8.53 0.33 -1.86
N ILE A 93 -7.36 0.25 -2.47
CA ILE A 93 -6.07 0.53 -1.80
C ILE A 93 -5.89 2.04 -1.69
N SER A 94 -6.24 2.57 -0.53
CA SER A 94 -6.05 3.96 -0.13
C SER A 94 -4.73 4.14 0.64
N ALA A 95 -4.59 5.24 1.36
CA ALA A 95 -3.38 5.54 2.14
C ALA A 95 -3.71 6.21 3.47
N THR A 96 -2.85 6.04 4.46
CA THR A 96 -2.98 6.70 5.78
C THR A 96 -2.80 8.21 5.73
N SER A 97 -2.42 8.79 4.57
CA SER A 97 -2.35 10.25 4.38
C SER A 97 -3.69 10.98 4.51
N VAL A 98 -4.81 10.26 4.53
CA VAL A 98 -6.14 10.84 4.81
C VAL A 98 -6.31 11.29 6.25
N TYR A 99 -5.46 10.83 7.16
CA TYR A 99 -5.49 11.24 8.58
C TYR A 99 -4.62 12.48 8.83
N GLY A 100 -4.99 13.23 9.87
CA GLY A 100 -4.17 14.28 10.47
C GLY A 100 -3.06 13.74 11.39
N ALA A 101 -2.52 14.63 12.23
CA ALA A 101 -1.52 14.29 13.25
C ALA A 101 -2.13 13.52 14.44
N GLY A 102 -1.26 12.90 15.25
CA GLY A 102 -1.64 12.19 16.47
C GLY A 102 -1.77 10.68 16.30
N ILE A 103 -2.35 10.04 17.31
CA ILE A 103 -2.65 8.60 17.28
C ILE A 103 -4.00 8.40 16.58
N VAL A 104 -4.00 7.61 15.51
CA VAL A 104 -5.17 7.38 14.67
C VAL A 104 -5.47 5.90 14.52
N ASN A 105 -6.75 5.56 14.41
CA ASN A 105 -7.24 4.21 14.14
C ASN A 105 -8.39 4.26 13.12
N GLU A 106 -9.07 3.13 12.88
CA GLU A 106 -10.14 3.02 11.89
C GLU A 106 -11.37 3.89 12.20
N THR A 107 -11.59 4.25 13.50
CA THR A 107 -12.70 5.13 13.92
C THR A 107 -12.34 6.61 13.88
N THR A 108 -11.06 6.95 13.69
CA THR A 108 -10.62 8.34 13.61
C THR A 108 -11.14 9.00 12.35
N LYS A 109 -11.81 10.15 12.51
CA LYS A 109 -12.31 10.95 11.39
C LYS A 109 -11.13 11.44 10.53
N PRO A 110 -11.17 11.26 9.20
CA PRO A 110 -10.15 11.78 8.29
C PRO A 110 -9.99 13.30 8.44
N ASN A 111 -8.74 13.76 8.44
CA ASN A 111 -8.38 15.18 8.47
C ASN A 111 -7.06 15.41 7.69
N PRO A 112 -7.08 15.28 6.35
CA PRO A 112 -5.87 15.35 5.54
C PRO A 112 -5.25 16.75 5.55
N GLN A 113 -3.97 16.84 5.87
CA GLN A 113 -3.24 18.10 6.04
C GLN A 113 -2.61 18.60 4.72
N ASN A 114 -2.54 17.76 3.69
CA ASN A 114 -1.97 18.12 2.40
C ASN A 114 -2.86 17.70 1.23
N ILE A 115 -2.56 18.22 0.05
CA ILE A 115 -3.35 17.96 -1.17
C ILE A 115 -3.42 16.47 -1.53
N ARG A 116 -2.35 15.71 -1.30
CA ARG A 116 -2.32 14.26 -1.59
C ARG A 116 -3.31 13.50 -0.72
N GLY A 117 -3.42 13.86 0.56
CA GLY A 117 -4.40 13.27 1.48
C GLY A 117 -5.83 13.67 1.11
N LYS A 118 -6.07 14.94 0.73
CA LYS A 118 -7.39 15.42 0.28
C LYS A 118 -7.88 14.68 -0.95
N ILE A 119 -7.03 14.56 -1.97
CA ILE A 119 -7.31 13.82 -3.20
C ILE A 119 -7.61 12.34 -2.88
N ARG A 120 -6.85 11.74 -1.97
CA ARG A 120 -7.07 10.35 -1.57
C ARG A 120 -8.41 10.15 -0.85
N LEU A 121 -8.78 11.08 0.03
CA LEU A 121 -10.06 11.04 0.74
C LEU A 121 -11.26 11.22 -0.22
N GLN A 122 -11.12 12.11 -1.21
CA GLN A 122 -12.12 12.27 -2.26
C GLN A 122 -12.36 10.94 -2.99
N ALA A 123 -11.30 10.24 -3.38
CA ALA A 123 -11.42 8.95 -4.05
C ALA A 123 -12.05 7.87 -3.15
N GLU A 124 -11.75 7.85 -1.83
CA GLU A 124 -12.46 6.96 -0.90
C GLU A 124 -13.97 7.21 -0.95
N THR A 125 -14.39 8.47 -0.97
CA THR A 125 -15.80 8.87 -1.06
C THR A 125 -16.42 8.46 -2.40
N GLU A 126 -15.71 8.64 -3.52
CA GLU A 126 -16.18 8.22 -4.85
C GLU A 126 -16.42 6.69 -4.91
N TRP A 127 -15.49 5.90 -4.37
CA TRP A 127 -15.63 4.43 -4.32
C TRP A 127 -16.83 4.00 -3.48
N ILE A 128 -17.02 4.56 -2.28
CA ILE A 128 -18.13 4.26 -1.37
C ILE A 128 -19.46 4.67 -1.98
N ASN A 129 -19.54 5.85 -2.60
CA ASN A 129 -20.75 6.33 -3.26
C ASN A 129 -21.12 5.52 -4.51
N THR A 130 -20.12 4.88 -5.13
CA THR A 130 -20.35 4.02 -6.29
C THR A 130 -20.82 2.63 -5.86
N ASN A 131 -20.25 2.08 -4.80
CA ASN A 131 -20.68 0.80 -4.23
C ASN A 131 -20.44 0.82 -2.72
N SER A 132 -21.52 0.80 -1.94
CA SER A 132 -21.50 0.89 -0.48
C SER A 132 -20.76 -0.28 0.20
N GLU A 133 -20.59 -1.40 -0.48
CA GLU A 133 -19.85 -2.57 0.02
C GLU A 133 -18.34 -2.47 -0.20
N THR A 134 -17.85 -1.34 -0.76
CA THR A 134 -16.41 -1.14 -0.93
C THR A 134 -15.70 -0.99 0.41
N SER A 135 -14.67 -1.80 0.58
CA SER A 135 -13.76 -1.72 1.72
C SER A 135 -12.54 -0.87 1.38
N ILE A 136 -12.25 0.09 2.23
CA ILE A 136 -11.15 1.04 2.07
C ILE A 136 -9.97 0.57 2.92
N PHE A 137 -8.89 0.17 2.26
CA PHE A 137 -7.65 -0.18 2.94
C PHE A 137 -6.75 1.05 2.99
N ARG A 138 -6.65 1.70 4.16
CA ARG A 138 -5.74 2.83 4.42
C ARG A 138 -4.37 2.29 4.76
N VAL A 139 -3.52 2.22 3.72
CA VAL A 139 -2.25 1.53 3.77
C VAL A 139 -1.13 2.50 4.16
N SER A 140 -0.31 2.10 5.12
CA SER A 140 0.92 2.78 5.51
C SER A 140 2.02 2.67 4.45
N GLY A 141 3.20 3.24 4.69
CA GLY A 141 4.31 3.19 3.76
C GLY A 141 4.70 1.75 3.37
N ILE A 142 4.46 1.37 2.13
CA ILE A 142 4.70 0.01 1.64
C ILE A 142 6.18 -0.20 1.38
N TYR A 143 6.78 -1.22 2.00
CA TYR A 143 8.16 -1.63 1.76
C TYR A 143 8.28 -3.13 1.45
N GLY A 144 9.45 -3.57 0.99
CA GLY A 144 9.76 -4.97 0.70
C GLY A 144 10.83 -5.12 -0.37
N PRO A 145 10.93 -6.28 -1.05
CA PRO A 145 11.93 -6.54 -2.10
C PRO A 145 11.92 -5.45 -3.17
N SER A 146 13.08 -4.89 -3.49
CA SER A 146 13.28 -3.80 -4.48
C SER A 146 12.57 -2.47 -4.15
N ARG A 147 12.04 -2.31 -2.92
CA ARG A 147 11.40 -1.09 -2.45
C ARG A 147 11.60 -0.93 -0.94
N HIS A 148 12.77 -0.44 -0.53
CA HIS A 148 13.10 -0.19 0.87
C HIS A 148 14.15 0.92 1.00
N SER A 149 14.27 1.50 2.20
CA SER A 149 15.11 2.68 2.45
C SER A 149 16.60 2.47 2.18
N MET A 150 17.12 1.25 2.33
CA MET A 150 18.53 0.95 2.05
C MET A 150 18.91 1.09 0.57
N ILE A 151 17.96 0.92 -0.36
CA ILE A 151 18.24 1.14 -1.79
C ILE A 151 18.62 2.61 -2.01
N ARG A 152 17.82 3.52 -1.45
CA ARG A 152 18.09 4.94 -1.51
C ARG A 152 19.39 5.30 -0.77
N TYR A 153 19.57 4.77 0.44
CA TYR A 153 20.77 4.98 1.24
C TYR A 153 22.05 4.63 0.47
N ILE A 154 22.10 3.49 -0.22
CA ILE A 154 23.25 3.06 -1.01
C ILE A 154 23.48 3.96 -2.23
N ASN A 155 22.40 4.43 -2.87
CA ASN A 155 22.48 5.23 -4.09
C ASN A 155 22.73 6.72 -3.83
N ASP A 156 22.26 7.27 -2.69
CA ASP A 156 22.22 8.70 -2.39
C ASP A 156 23.28 9.11 -1.35
N SER A 157 24.55 8.79 -1.58
CA SER A 157 25.68 9.27 -0.76
C SER A 157 25.59 8.95 0.75
N ASN A 158 24.87 7.90 1.13
CA ASN A 158 24.63 7.47 2.51
C ASN A 158 23.88 8.51 3.37
N GLU A 159 23.12 9.41 2.76
CA GLU A 159 22.33 10.42 3.47
C GLU A 159 20.96 9.86 3.90
N VAL A 160 20.57 10.19 5.13
CA VAL A 160 19.28 9.81 5.71
C VAL A 160 18.57 11.04 6.26
N ILE A 161 17.35 11.26 5.80
CA ILE A 161 16.53 12.38 6.28
C ILE A 161 15.98 12.06 7.66
N VAL A 162 16.12 13.00 8.59
CA VAL A 162 15.69 12.88 9.99
C VAL A 162 14.82 14.07 10.39
N LYS A 163 13.78 13.79 11.17
CA LYS A 163 13.02 14.76 11.96
C LYS A 163 12.85 14.16 13.35
N ASP A 164 13.19 14.92 14.38
CA ASP A 164 13.10 14.46 15.77
C ASP A 164 11.65 14.08 16.13
N GLY A 165 11.50 12.95 16.82
CA GLY A 165 10.21 12.44 17.23
C GLY A 165 9.33 11.89 16.10
N HIS A 166 9.80 11.87 14.85
CA HIS A 166 9.02 11.37 13.72
C HIS A 166 9.16 9.86 13.56
N PHE A 167 8.03 9.18 13.50
CA PHE A 167 7.93 7.77 13.17
C PHE A 167 7.31 7.58 11.79
N SER A 168 7.83 6.63 11.04
CA SER A 168 7.24 6.25 9.75
C SER A 168 6.37 5.02 9.95
N ASN A 169 5.06 5.15 9.72
CA ASN A 169 4.18 3.99 9.69
C ASN A 169 4.44 3.20 8.42
N ARG A 170 4.55 1.88 8.53
CA ARG A 170 4.95 0.99 7.42
C ARG A 170 4.10 -0.25 7.37
N ILE A 171 4.24 -0.97 6.26
CA ILE A 171 3.74 -2.33 6.08
C ILE A 171 4.59 -3.06 5.05
N HIS A 172 4.99 -4.27 5.35
CA HIS A 172 5.65 -5.11 4.36
C HIS A 172 4.67 -5.56 3.29
N VAL A 173 5.07 -5.52 2.03
CA VAL A 173 4.18 -5.84 0.90
C VAL A 173 3.62 -7.27 0.94
N GLU A 174 4.35 -8.21 1.53
CA GLU A 174 3.84 -9.58 1.72
C GLU A 174 2.72 -9.65 2.76
N ASP A 175 2.80 -8.84 3.83
CA ASP A 175 1.74 -8.75 4.84
C ASP A 175 0.51 -8.05 4.25
N LEU A 176 0.68 -6.92 3.54
CA LEU A 176 -0.41 -6.28 2.80
C LEU A 176 -1.12 -7.27 1.87
N SER A 177 -0.35 -8.08 1.14
CA SER A 177 -0.90 -9.04 0.18
C SER A 177 -1.68 -10.16 0.87
N ALA A 178 -1.12 -10.71 1.95
CA ALA A 178 -1.75 -11.76 2.73
C ALA A 178 -3.05 -11.28 3.37
N ILE A 179 -3.06 -10.09 3.98
CA ILE A 179 -4.25 -9.47 4.57
C ILE A 179 -5.33 -9.23 3.50
N SER A 180 -4.94 -8.72 2.31
CA SER A 180 -5.88 -8.47 1.21
C SER A 180 -6.55 -9.76 0.73
N ILE A 181 -5.79 -10.84 0.62
CA ILE A 181 -6.34 -12.13 0.17
C ILE A 181 -7.16 -12.79 1.28
N GLN A 182 -6.73 -12.72 2.53
CA GLN A 182 -7.52 -13.21 3.67
C GLN A 182 -8.86 -12.47 3.73
N TYR A 183 -8.89 -11.15 3.53
CA TYR A 183 -10.13 -10.37 3.49
C TYR A 183 -11.10 -10.87 2.41
N ILE A 184 -10.59 -11.23 1.24
CA ILE A 184 -11.41 -11.73 0.12
C ILE A 184 -11.94 -13.14 0.40
N THR A 185 -11.15 -14.00 1.04
CA THR A 185 -11.47 -15.42 1.21
C THR A 185 -12.29 -15.71 2.47
N GLU A 186 -12.30 -14.82 3.44
CA GLU A 186 -12.99 -14.99 4.71
C GLU A 186 -14.20 -14.01 4.85
N HIS A 187 -15.03 -14.22 5.87
CA HIS A 187 -16.27 -13.47 6.09
C HIS A 187 -16.06 -12.16 6.85
N TYR A 188 -15.19 -11.29 6.35
CA TYR A 188 -15.00 -9.95 6.90
C TYR A 188 -15.88 -8.94 6.17
N ASN A 189 -16.42 -7.97 6.93
CA ASN A 189 -17.20 -6.85 6.37
C ASN A 189 -16.86 -5.55 7.13
N HIS A 190 -15.68 -5.03 6.87
CA HIS A 190 -15.21 -3.78 7.44
C HIS A 190 -15.09 -2.71 6.35
N ARG A 191 -15.69 -1.55 6.57
CA ARG A 191 -15.61 -0.44 5.63
C ARG A 191 -14.21 0.16 5.57
N TYR A 192 -13.57 0.34 6.71
CA TYR A 192 -12.23 0.91 6.81
C TYR A 192 -11.29 -0.03 7.54
N LEU A 193 -10.11 -0.24 6.98
CA LEU A 193 -9.03 -0.96 7.63
C LEU A 193 -7.73 -0.18 7.51
N ASN A 194 -7.05 0.01 8.64
CA ASN A 194 -5.68 0.50 8.64
C ASN A 194 -4.73 -0.67 8.45
N ILE A 195 -3.88 -0.59 7.43
CA ILE A 195 -2.91 -1.63 7.14
C ILE A 195 -1.51 -1.11 7.50
N SER A 196 -1.08 -1.40 8.72
CA SER A 196 0.20 -0.96 9.30
C SER A 196 0.77 -2.06 10.20
N ASP A 197 2.09 -2.22 10.23
CA ASP A 197 2.78 -3.19 11.10
C ASP A 197 2.95 -2.69 12.55
N GLU A 198 2.60 -1.44 12.81
CA GLU A 198 2.70 -0.76 14.10
C GLU A 198 4.13 -0.65 14.69
N ASP A 199 5.16 -1.01 13.96
CA ASP A 199 6.55 -0.79 14.38
C ASP A 199 6.88 0.71 14.35
N LYS A 200 7.30 1.24 15.50
CA LYS A 200 7.54 2.67 15.72
C LYS A 200 8.98 3.10 15.51
N ILE A 201 9.77 2.32 14.82
CA ILE A 201 11.17 2.68 14.61
C ILE A 201 11.34 3.80 13.58
N GLY A 202 12.22 4.77 13.88
CA GLY A 202 12.66 5.80 12.96
C GLY A 202 13.43 5.22 11.76
N ASN A 203 13.40 5.92 10.62
CA ASN A 203 14.13 5.47 9.43
C ASN A 203 15.66 5.46 9.66
N TYR A 204 16.16 6.45 10.37
CA TYR A 204 17.59 6.55 10.74
C TYR A 204 18.02 5.36 11.59
N ASP A 205 17.30 5.05 12.67
CA ASP A 205 17.67 3.96 13.58
C ASP A 205 17.65 2.59 12.88
N ALA A 206 16.70 2.39 11.98
CA ALA A 206 16.64 1.16 11.19
C ALA A 206 17.83 1.05 10.22
N ILE A 207 18.20 2.13 9.54
CA ILE A 207 19.36 2.15 8.63
C ILE A 207 20.66 2.00 9.41
N LYS A 208 20.82 2.71 10.54
CA LYS A 208 21.97 2.59 11.42
C LYS A 208 22.16 1.15 11.87
N TYR A 209 21.11 0.51 12.36
CA TYR A 209 21.16 -0.91 12.73
C TYR A 209 21.66 -1.79 11.58
N VAL A 210 21.14 -1.61 10.36
CA VAL A 210 21.54 -2.43 9.20
C VAL A 210 23.00 -2.17 8.80
N THR A 211 23.44 -0.91 8.84
CA THR A 211 24.84 -0.55 8.51
C THR A 211 25.83 -1.14 9.51
N GLU A 212 25.51 -1.12 10.79
CA GLU A 212 26.30 -1.77 11.85
C GLU A 212 26.38 -3.29 11.64
N GLN A 213 25.24 -3.94 11.37
CA GLN A 213 25.19 -5.41 11.16
C GLN A 213 25.91 -5.89 9.89
N LEU A 214 26.14 -5.01 8.93
CA LEU A 214 26.74 -5.35 7.63
C LEU A 214 28.12 -4.68 7.42
N ASN A 215 28.65 -4.00 8.43
CA ASN A 215 29.89 -3.23 8.35
C ASN A 215 29.90 -2.25 7.17
N LEU A 216 28.77 -1.58 6.92
CA LEU A 216 28.64 -0.55 5.89
C LEU A 216 28.99 0.82 6.47
N VAL A 217 29.18 1.80 5.59
CA VAL A 217 29.42 3.20 5.99
C VAL A 217 28.26 3.69 6.89
N PRO A 218 28.53 4.38 8.00
CA PRO A 218 27.48 4.95 8.84
C PRO A 218 26.62 5.98 8.10
N PRO A 219 25.30 6.09 8.40
CA PRO A 219 24.43 7.06 7.76
C PRO A 219 24.77 8.50 8.15
N LYS A 220 24.80 9.40 7.16
CA LYS A 220 24.91 10.85 7.36
C LYS A 220 23.51 11.44 7.57
N ILE A 221 23.35 12.23 8.62
CA ILE A 221 22.05 12.88 8.93
C ILE A 221 21.86 14.11 8.05
N VAL A 222 20.69 14.20 7.44
CA VAL A 222 20.18 15.41 6.80
C VAL A 222 18.86 15.78 7.45
N HIS A 223 18.76 16.95 8.07
CA HIS A 223 17.51 17.41 8.67
C HIS A 223 16.45 17.64 7.59
N TYR A 224 15.17 17.27 7.89
CA TYR A 224 14.07 17.33 6.94
C TYR A 224 13.78 18.74 6.39
N ASN A 225 14.15 19.80 7.15
CA ASN A 225 14.02 21.20 6.75
C ASN A 225 15.21 21.74 5.96
N SER A 226 16.24 20.92 5.71
CA SER A 226 17.39 21.30 4.89
C SER A 226 16.95 21.64 3.45
N GLN A 227 17.61 22.62 2.84
CA GLN A 227 17.40 22.99 1.43
C GLN A 227 17.70 21.83 0.45
N LYS A 228 18.52 20.86 0.85
CA LYS A 228 18.81 19.65 0.08
C LYS A 228 17.58 18.70 -0.04
N VAL A 229 16.58 18.85 0.82
CA VAL A 229 15.40 17.98 0.85
C VAL A 229 14.32 18.56 -0.04
N SER A 230 13.94 17.83 -1.09
CA SER A 230 12.86 18.25 -1.99
C SER A 230 11.52 18.36 -1.24
N ASP A 231 10.63 19.24 -1.69
CA ASP A 231 9.31 19.45 -1.08
C ASP A 231 8.49 18.15 -1.02
N THR A 232 8.60 17.31 -2.05
CA THR A 232 7.97 16.00 -2.08
C THR A 232 8.43 15.11 -0.92
N LEU A 233 9.73 15.08 -0.62
CA LEU A 233 10.27 14.30 0.49
C LEU A 233 9.93 14.93 1.84
N ARG A 234 10.01 16.25 1.93
CA ARG A 234 9.66 17.03 3.13
C ARG A 234 8.22 16.77 3.56
N SER A 235 7.29 16.71 2.61
CA SER A 235 5.88 16.47 2.89
C SER A 235 5.58 15.15 3.62
N PHE A 236 6.48 14.17 3.61
CA PHE A 236 6.34 12.95 4.41
C PHE A 236 6.65 13.14 5.89
N TYR A 237 7.38 14.22 6.23
CA TYR A 237 7.78 14.56 7.59
C TYR A 237 6.92 15.66 8.24
N GLU A 238 6.02 16.30 7.48
CA GLU A 238 5.19 17.41 7.97
C GLU A 238 4.15 16.97 9.01
N VAL A 239 3.67 15.74 8.93
CA VAL A 239 2.57 15.25 9.76
C VAL A 239 3.03 14.07 10.61
N ASP A 240 3.14 14.31 11.92
CA ASP A 240 3.47 13.26 12.88
C ASP A 240 2.21 12.50 13.27
N ARG A 241 2.14 11.24 12.85
CA ARG A 241 1.03 10.34 13.16
C ARG A 241 1.50 8.95 13.54
N VAL A 242 0.74 8.30 14.41
CA VAL A 242 0.90 6.89 14.76
C VAL A 242 -0.36 6.16 14.35
N VAL A 243 -0.26 5.30 13.36
CA VAL A 243 -1.39 4.52 12.86
C VAL A 243 -1.52 3.22 13.64
N ARG A 244 -2.71 2.97 14.16
CA ARG A 244 -3.10 1.73 14.85
C ARG A 244 -3.97 0.90 13.91
N SER A 245 -3.72 -0.40 13.89
CA SER A 245 -4.44 -1.39 13.08
C SER A 245 -5.25 -2.32 13.97
N GLY A 246 -6.13 -1.74 14.80
CA GLY A 246 -6.88 -2.48 15.81
C GLY A 246 -7.73 -3.63 15.25
N ILE A 247 -8.28 -3.46 14.05
CA ILE A 247 -9.08 -4.49 13.38
C ILE A 247 -8.19 -5.67 12.97
N ILE A 248 -7.02 -5.40 12.38
CA ILE A 248 -6.12 -6.46 11.87
C ILE A 248 -5.64 -7.36 13.02
N GLY A 249 -5.19 -6.79 14.14
CA GLY A 249 -4.72 -7.55 15.29
C GLY A 249 -5.83 -8.33 16.00
N ASN A 250 -6.96 -7.66 16.27
CA ASN A 250 -8.00 -8.21 17.14
C ASN A 250 -9.01 -9.11 16.42
N GLN A 251 -9.44 -8.73 15.22
CA GLN A 251 -10.54 -9.41 14.51
C GLN A 251 -10.05 -10.36 13.43
N PHE A 252 -9.04 -9.96 12.63
CA PHE A 252 -8.43 -10.84 11.63
C PHE A 252 -7.55 -11.91 12.25
N LYS A 253 -7.12 -11.72 13.50
CA LYS A 253 -6.12 -12.59 14.15
C LYS A 253 -4.90 -12.82 13.25
N TYR A 254 -4.59 -11.80 12.41
CA TYR A 254 -3.47 -11.87 11.50
C TYR A 254 -2.15 -11.73 12.28
N LYS A 255 -1.27 -12.70 12.10
CA LYS A 255 0.08 -12.65 12.64
C LYS A 255 1.01 -12.13 11.56
N PHE A 256 1.56 -10.92 11.75
CA PHE A 256 2.49 -10.32 10.81
C PHE A 256 3.70 -11.23 10.57
N LYS A 257 4.06 -11.43 9.31
CA LYS A 257 5.25 -12.17 8.87
C LYS A 257 6.52 -11.33 9.06
N ASN A 258 6.37 -10.01 8.98
CA ASN A 258 7.45 -9.04 9.06
C ASN A 258 7.16 -7.95 10.12
N PRO A 259 7.05 -8.34 11.42
CA PRO A 259 6.63 -7.41 12.49
C PRO A 259 7.73 -6.45 12.96
N ASP A 260 8.99 -6.75 12.63
CA ASP A 260 10.18 -6.00 13.03
C ASP A 260 10.85 -5.42 11.77
N TYR A 261 10.75 -4.10 11.60
CA TYR A 261 11.28 -3.42 10.41
C TYR A 261 12.80 -3.54 10.30
N LYS A 262 13.55 -3.47 11.40
CA LYS A 262 15.03 -3.57 11.38
C LYS A 262 15.49 -4.92 10.82
N LYS A 263 14.89 -6.00 11.34
CA LYS A 263 15.22 -7.36 10.88
C LYS A 263 14.78 -7.60 9.44
N SER A 264 13.60 -7.09 9.07
CA SER A 264 13.12 -7.16 7.69
C SER A 264 14.03 -6.39 6.74
N LEU A 265 14.45 -5.17 7.13
CA LEU A 265 15.35 -4.33 6.35
C LEU A 265 16.73 -4.99 6.20
N LEU A 266 17.27 -5.58 7.27
CA LEU A 266 18.53 -6.34 7.23
C LEU A 266 18.46 -7.50 6.24
N LYS A 267 17.38 -8.30 6.29
CA LYS A 267 17.15 -9.42 5.36
C LYS A 267 17.07 -8.95 3.90
N LEU A 268 16.33 -7.86 3.65
CA LEU A 268 16.18 -7.27 2.32
C LEU A 268 17.53 -6.75 1.79
N THR A 269 18.33 -6.12 2.64
CA THR A 269 19.65 -5.59 2.28
C THR A 269 20.64 -6.71 1.96
N LYS A 270 20.69 -7.77 2.77
CA LYS A 270 21.51 -8.96 2.47
C LYS A 270 21.18 -9.55 1.11
N ASN A 271 19.91 -9.58 0.73
CA ASN A 271 19.49 -10.07 -0.58
C ASN A 271 19.82 -9.11 -1.73
N LEU A 272 19.94 -7.82 -1.44
CA LEU A 272 20.34 -6.80 -2.42
C LEU A 272 21.84 -6.88 -2.74
N ILE A 273 22.69 -7.05 -1.72
CA ILE A 273 24.16 -7.06 -1.85
C ILE A 273 24.65 -8.39 -2.47
N LYS A 274 23.92 -9.47 -2.30
CA LYS A 274 24.25 -10.79 -2.89
C LYS A 274 23.98 -10.90 -4.40
N ARG A 275 23.34 -9.90 -5.01
CA ARG A 275 23.05 -9.82 -6.45
C ARG A 275 24.10 -9.02 -7.19
#